data_381cda22e75ad889936799a741025cb4
#
_entry.id   381cda22e75ad889936799a741025cb4
#
_cell.length_a   1.000
_cell.length_b   1.000
_cell.length_c   1.000
_cell.angle_alpha   90.00
_cell.angle_beta   90.00
_cell.angle_gamma   90.00
#
_symmetry.space_group_name_H-M   'P 1'
#
loop_
_entity.id
_entity.type
_entity.pdbx_description
1 polymer ?
#
loop_
_entity_poly.entity_id
_entity_poly.type
_entity_poly.pdbx_seq_one_letter_code
_entity_poly.pdbx_strand_id
1 'polypeptide(L)'
;MPQQYPLPVFHFTVQWGGTRIGFSEVSGLTQENQAIEYRDGSFPEYSSIKMPGLRKFSNVTLKRGVVAADNEFFNWLSTIRLNKVERRDVVIALLNEEHAPVMVWKIHNAFPVKVEGPQLKASGNEVAIESIELAHEGLELQND
;
A
#
# COMPACT_ATOMS: atom_id res chain seq x y z
N MET A 1 -26.14 -15.70 17.64
CA MET A 1 -25.37 -14.92 16.66
C MET A 1 -24.05 -14.50 17.23
N PRO A 2 -22.98 -14.83 16.56
CA PRO A 2 -21.69 -14.33 17.02
C PRO A 2 -21.64 -12.82 16.88
N GLN A 3 -21.11 -12.15 17.87
CA GLN A 3 -20.86 -10.72 17.79
C GLN A 3 -19.75 -10.46 16.80
N GLN A 4 -19.93 -9.44 15.98
CA GLN A 4 -18.91 -9.03 15.02
C GLN A 4 -18.10 -7.90 15.62
N TYR A 5 -16.84 -8.18 15.92
CA TYR A 5 -15.92 -7.18 16.40
C TYR A 5 -15.02 -6.70 15.26
N PRO A 6 -14.67 -5.42 15.25
CA PRO A 6 -13.65 -4.95 14.30
C PRO A 6 -12.35 -5.72 14.49
N LEU A 7 -11.63 -5.90 13.40
CA LEU A 7 -10.36 -6.63 13.43
C LEU A 7 -9.24 -5.74 13.95
N PRO A 8 -8.36 -6.29 14.82
CA PRO A 8 -7.17 -5.53 15.22
C PRO A 8 -6.18 -5.45 14.07
N VAL A 9 -5.30 -4.45 14.11
CA VAL A 9 -4.38 -4.14 13.00
C VAL A 9 -2.99 -4.73 13.19
N PHE A 10 -2.73 -5.46 14.26
CA PHE A 10 -1.36 -5.83 14.62
C PHE A 10 -0.88 -7.18 14.08
N HIS A 11 -1.75 -7.99 13.46
CA HIS A 11 -1.35 -9.25 12.83
C HIS A 11 -1.59 -9.17 11.33
N PHE A 12 -0.51 -9.06 10.56
CA PHE A 12 -0.61 -9.02 9.11
C PHE A 12 0.63 -9.61 8.46
N THR A 13 0.50 -10.05 7.21
CA THR A 13 1.62 -10.54 6.41
C THR A 13 1.66 -9.79 5.09
N VAL A 14 2.87 -9.68 4.52
CA VAL A 14 3.09 -9.05 3.23
C VAL A 14 3.90 -10.01 2.37
N GLN A 15 3.37 -10.34 1.19
CA GLN A 15 4.08 -11.10 0.17
C GLN A 15 4.39 -10.16 -0.98
N TRP A 16 5.67 -9.84 -1.15
CA TRP A 16 6.10 -8.84 -2.12
C TRP A 16 7.17 -9.35 -3.08
N GLY A 17 7.42 -10.66 -3.06
CA GLY A 17 8.43 -11.27 -3.93
C GLY A 17 9.85 -11.20 -3.41
N GLY A 18 10.06 -10.75 -2.17
CA GLY A 18 11.35 -10.70 -1.51
C GLY A 18 11.43 -11.67 -0.34
N THR A 19 12.40 -11.46 0.55
CA THR A 19 12.55 -12.29 1.75
C THR A 19 11.35 -12.12 2.68
N ARG A 20 11.14 -13.12 3.53
CA ARG A 20 10.04 -13.14 4.50
C ARG A 20 10.40 -12.41 5.79
N ILE A 21 10.94 -11.22 5.68
CA ILE A 21 11.17 -10.40 6.86
C ILE A 21 9.84 -9.69 7.16
N GLY A 22 9.41 -9.77 8.41
CA GLY A 22 8.17 -9.15 8.82
C GLY A 22 8.18 -7.65 8.66
N PHE A 23 7.07 -7.10 8.20
CA PHE A 23 6.90 -5.66 8.07
C PHE A 23 6.27 -5.11 9.35
N SER A 24 6.67 -3.90 9.73
CA SER A 24 6.15 -3.25 10.92
C SER A 24 4.94 -2.37 10.63
N GLU A 25 4.80 -1.90 9.39
CA GLU A 25 3.72 -1.00 9.04
C GLU A 25 3.41 -1.06 7.56
N VAL A 26 2.12 -1.01 7.23
CA VAL A 26 1.63 -0.88 5.86
C VAL A 26 0.61 0.26 5.85
N SER A 27 0.74 1.19 4.92
CA SER A 27 -0.20 2.29 4.77
C SER A 27 -0.46 2.58 3.30
N GLY A 28 -1.51 3.35 3.03
CA GLY A 28 -1.84 3.73 1.65
C GLY A 28 -2.77 2.77 0.94
N LEU A 29 -3.49 1.91 1.68
CA LEU A 29 -4.47 1.00 1.09
C LEU A 29 -5.75 1.78 0.76
N THR A 30 -5.65 2.68 -0.21
CA THR A 30 -6.67 3.68 -0.51
C THR A 30 -7.05 3.62 -1.97
N GLN A 31 -8.36 3.64 -2.19
CA GLN A 31 -8.94 3.73 -3.53
C GLN A 31 -9.97 4.85 -3.51
N GLU A 32 -9.90 5.74 -4.49
CA GLU A 32 -10.86 6.82 -4.59
C GLU A 32 -11.26 7.05 -6.05
N ASN A 33 -12.45 7.59 -6.25
CA ASN A 33 -12.92 8.02 -7.55
C ASN A 33 -13.03 9.54 -7.55
N GLN A 34 -12.54 10.16 -8.62
CA GLN A 34 -12.74 11.59 -8.79
C GLN A 34 -14.18 11.85 -9.17
N ALA A 35 -14.74 12.91 -8.63
CA ALA A 35 -16.08 13.36 -9.01
C ALA A 35 -15.94 14.42 -10.10
N ILE A 36 -16.73 14.28 -11.17
CA ILE A 36 -16.81 15.25 -12.23
C ILE A 36 -18.08 16.06 -12.01
N GLU A 37 -17.95 17.37 -11.96
CA GLU A 37 -19.10 18.25 -11.85
C GLU A 37 -19.47 18.79 -13.20
N TYR A 38 -20.75 18.73 -13.51
CA TYR A 38 -21.29 19.24 -14.76
C TYR A 38 -22.50 20.12 -14.47
N ARG A 39 -22.53 21.29 -15.11
CA ARG A 39 -23.65 22.20 -15.01
C ARG A 39 -23.96 22.73 -16.42
N ASP A 40 -25.21 22.51 -16.85
CA ASP A 40 -25.69 23.07 -18.10
C ASP A 40 -26.25 24.48 -17.82
N GLY A 41 -25.98 25.41 -18.72
CA GLY A 41 -26.49 26.77 -18.60
C GLY A 41 -27.99 26.88 -18.55
N SER A 42 -28.70 25.84 -19.01
CA SER A 42 -30.18 25.81 -18.97
C SER A 42 -30.73 25.32 -17.63
N PHE A 43 -29.87 24.87 -16.70
CA PHE A 43 -30.33 24.42 -15.39
C PHE A 43 -30.91 25.58 -14.61
N PRO A 44 -32.16 25.47 -14.10
CA PRO A 44 -32.78 26.56 -13.36
C PRO A 44 -32.18 26.80 -12.00
N GLU A 45 -31.44 25.85 -11.46
CA GLU A 45 -30.81 25.93 -10.15
C GLU A 45 -29.29 26.07 -10.30
N TYR A 46 -28.65 26.58 -9.22
CA TYR A 46 -27.20 26.71 -9.19
C TYR A 46 -26.50 25.41 -8.90
N SER A 47 -27.23 24.32 -8.69
CA SER A 47 -26.66 23.03 -8.41
C SER A 47 -26.06 22.40 -9.68
N SER A 48 -24.99 21.64 -9.52
CA SER A 48 -24.37 20.88 -10.58
C SER A 48 -24.68 19.40 -10.41
N ILE A 49 -24.57 18.66 -11.50
CA ILE A 49 -24.64 17.18 -11.48
C ILE A 49 -23.26 16.65 -11.21
N LYS A 50 -23.15 15.63 -10.34
CA LYS A 50 -21.89 14.97 -10.06
C LYS A 50 -21.88 13.58 -10.69
N MET A 51 -20.81 13.28 -11.40
CA MET A 51 -20.62 12.00 -12.06
C MET A 51 -19.31 11.36 -11.59
N PRO A 52 -19.24 10.02 -11.57
CA PRO A 52 -17.96 9.38 -11.25
C PRO A 52 -16.95 9.63 -12.38
N GLY A 53 -15.76 10.03 -11.99
CA GLY A 53 -14.65 10.25 -12.91
C GLY A 53 -13.63 9.11 -12.84
N LEU A 54 -12.37 9.45 -13.03
CA LEU A 54 -11.31 8.48 -13.03
C LEU A 54 -11.06 7.89 -11.64
N ARG A 55 -10.78 6.61 -11.60
CA ARG A 55 -10.38 5.92 -10.38
C ARG A 55 -8.92 6.24 -10.08
N LYS A 56 -8.63 6.48 -8.83
CA LYS A 56 -7.30 6.84 -8.37
C LYS A 56 -6.90 5.99 -7.18
N PHE A 57 -5.65 5.55 -7.19
CA PHE A 57 -5.07 4.78 -6.09
C PHE A 57 -3.91 5.57 -5.49
N SER A 58 -3.82 5.55 -4.15
CA SER A 58 -2.67 6.13 -3.46
C SER A 58 -1.50 5.15 -3.48
N ASN A 59 -0.29 5.69 -3.38
CA ASN A 59 0.89 4.85 -3.24
C ASN A 59 0.84 4.09 -1.92
N VAL A 60 1.34 2.86 -1.93
CA VAL A 60 1.41 2.02 -0.74
C VAL A 60 2.80 2.14 -0.14
N THR A 61 2.88 2.36 1.16
CA THR A 61 4.15 2.46 1.88
C THR A 61 4.30 1.26 2.80
N LEU A 62 5.42 0.56 2.68
CA LEU A 62 5.77 -0.58 3.51
C LEU A 62 6.98 -0.23 4.35
N LYS A 63 6.92 -0.49 5.65
CA LYS A 63 8.01 -0.24 6.58
C LYS A 63 8.43 -1.52 7.27
N ARG A 64 9.73 -1.69 7.43
CA ARG A 64 10.27 -2.85 8.15
C ARG A 64 11.56 -2.48 8.89
N GLY A 65 11.95 -3.33 9.85
CA GLY A 65 13.23 -3.19 10.52
C GLY A 65 14.38 -3.48 9.56
N VAL A 66 15.46 -2.74 9.71
CA VAL A 66 16.66 -2.94 8.90
C VAL A 66 17.40 -4.17 9.42
N VAL A 67 17.72 -5.09 8.50
CA VAL A 67 18.48 -6.29 8.79
C VAL A 67 19.80 -6.23 8.04
N ALA A 68 20.89 -6.62 8.71
CA ALA A 68 22.22 -6.57 8.12
C ALA A 68 22.28 -7.37 6.81
N ALA A 69 22.89 -6.75 5.80
CA ALA A 69 23.11 -7.33 4.47
C ALA A 69 21.82 -7.58 3.67
N ASP A 70 20.68 -7.03 4.08
CA ASP A 70 19.45 -7.11 3.31
C ASP A 70 19.21 -5.78 2.60
N ASN A 71 19.47 -5.74 1.29
CA ASN A 71 19.30 -4.57 0.45
C ASN A 71 18.27 -4.78 -0.65
N GLU A 72 17.28 -5.62 -0.40
CA GLU A 72 16.29 -5.98 -1.43
C GLU A 72 15.47 -4.76 -1.90
N PHE A 73 15.19 -3.80 -1.03
CA PHE A 73 14.46 -2.59 -1.43
C PHE A 73 15.24 -1.80 -2.47
N PHE A 74 16.53 -1.57 -2.21
CA PHE A 74 17.39 -0.84 -3.14
C PHE A 74 17.62 -1.62 -4.42
N ASN A 75 17.74 -2.94 -4.33
CA ASN A 75 17.91 -3.77 -5.51
C ASN A 75 16.70 -3.69 -6.43
N TRP A 76 15.49 -3.71 -5.85
CA TRP A 76 14.28 -3.56 -6.63
C TRP A 76 14.19 -2.17 -7.28
N LEU A 77 14.48 -1.12 -6.51
CA LEU A 77 14.51 0.24 -7.04
C LEU A 77 15.51 0.37 -8.19
N SER A 78 16.64 -0.32 -8.09
CA SER A 78 17.69 -0.29 -9.11
C SER A 78 17.30 -0.97 -10.41
N THR A 79 16.20 -1.72 -10.45
CA THR A 79 15.70 -2.31 -11.70
C THR A 79 15.09 -1.27 -12.63
N ILE A 80 14.82 -0.06 -12.13
CA ILE A 80 14.21 1.00 -12.93
C ILE A 80 15.24 1.55 -13.90
N ARG A 81 14.96 1.41 -15.20
CA ARG A 81 15.81 1.95 -16.27
C ARG A 81 14.92 2.55 -17.35
N LEU A 82 14.93 3.88 -17.45
CA LEU A 82 14.07 4.62 -18.36
C LEU A 82 12.60 4.28 -18.06
N ASN A 83 11.88 3.69 -19.00
CA ASN A 83 10.48 3.32 -18.79
C ASN A 83 10.30 1.85 -18.44
N LYS A 84 11.40 1.15 -18.12
CA LYS A 84 11.34 -0.27 -17.76
C LYS A 84 11.61 -0.45 -16.29
N VAL A 85 10.80 -1.27 -15.65
CA VAL A 85 10.91 -1.59 -14.23
C VAL A 85 10.38 -2.99 -14.00
N GLU A 86 10.95 -3.68 -13.02
CA GLU A 86 10.38 -4.94 -12.57
C GLU A 86 9.12 -4.67 -11.76
N ARG A 87 7.99 -5.09 -12.29
CA ARG A 87 6.71 -4.93 -11.60
C ARG A 87 6.36 -6.20 -10.84
N ARG A 88 5.84 -6.04 -9.65
CA ARG A 88 5.46 -7.16 -8.79
C ARG A 88 4.04 -6.98 -8.29
N ASP A 89 3.35 -8.10 -8.11
CA ASP A 89 2.08 -8.10 -7.40
C ASP A 89 2.38 -8.29 -5.91
N VAL A 90 1.77 -7.45 -5.08
CA VAL A 90 1.98 -7.49 -3.64
C VAL A 90 0.68 -7.93 -2.99
N VAL A 91 0.77 -8.87 -2.07
CA VAL A 91 -0.39 -9.39 -1.34
C VAL A 91 -0.21 -9.07 0.13
N ILE A 92 -1.19 -8.36 0.70
CA ILE A 92 -1.19 -7.98 2.11
C ILE A 92 -2.39 -8.65 2.75
N ALA A 93 -2.14 -9.43 3.80
CA ALA A 93 -3.19 -10.17 4.49
C ALA A 93 -3.27 -9.73 5.95
N LEU A 94 -4.47 -9.36 6.38
CA LEU A 94 -4.77 -9.13 7.79
C LEU A 94 -5.19 -10.45 8.39
N LEU A 95 -4.58 -10.82 9.51
CA LEU A 95 -4.77 -12.12 10.15
C LEU A 95 -5.66 -11.99 11.38
N ASN A 96 -6.39 -13.07 11.68
CA ASN A 96 -7.13 -13.16 12.93
C ASN A 96 -6.24 -13.71 14.05
N GLU A 97 -6.82 -13.97 15.22
CA GLU A 97 -6.08 -14.48 16.39
C GLU A 97 -5.47 -15.86 16.15
N GLU A 98 -6.00 -16.61 15.21
CA GLU A 98 -5.51 -17.94 14.84
C GLU A 98 -4.49 -17.86 13.71
N HIS A 99 -4.06 -16.65 13.31
CA HIS A 99 -3.14 -16.39 12.20
C HIS A 99 -3.68 -16.85 10.85
N ALA A 100 -4.99 -16.89 10.69
CA ALA A 100 -5.62 -17.17 9.40
C ALA A 100 -5.99 -15.86 8.70
N PRO A 101 -5.80 -15.77 7.36
CA PRO A 101 -6.16 -14.54 6.63
C PRO A 101 -7.66 -14.31 6.68
N VAL A 102 -8.07 -13.10 7.04
CA VAL A 102 -9.48 -12.70 7.08
C VAL A 102 -9.79 -11.56 6.11
N MET A 103 -8.80 -10.75 5.75
CA MET A 103 -8.91 -9.76 4.70
C MET A 103 -7.61 -9.76 3.91
N VAL A 104 -7.73 -9.75 2.59
CA VAL A 104 -6.56 -9.79 1.72
C VAL A 104 -6.68 -8.66 0.71
N TRP A 105 -5.62 -7.84 0.62
CA TRP A 105 -5.49 -6.81 -0.40
C TRP A 105 -4.45 -7.24 -1.42
N LYS A 106 -4.83 -7.21 -2.69
CA LYS A 106 -3.92 -7.44 -3.79
C LYS A 106 -3.60 -6.13 -4.47
N ILE A 107 -2.31 -5.88 -4.63
CA ILE A 107 -1.81 -4.69 -5.32
C ILE A 107 -1.19 -5.15 -6.62
N HIS A 108 -1.70 -4.63 -7.74
CA HIS A 108 -1.29 -5.10 -9.07
C HIS A 108 -0.23 -4.21 -9.69
N ASN A 109 0.78 -4.84 -10.26
CA ASN A 109 1.83 -4.18 -11.04
C ASN A 109 2.51 -3.05 -10.26
N ALA A 110 2.89 -3.35 -9.02
CA ALA A 110 3.55 -2.40 -8.16
C ALA A 110 5.02 -2.26 -8.53
N PHE A 111 5.53 -1.05 -8.42
CA PHE A 111 6.95 -0.78 -8.57
C PHE A 111 7.36 0.30 -7.59
N PRO A 112 8.63 0.29 -7.13
CA PRO A 112 9.06 1.28 -6.14
C PRO A 112 9.29 2.64 -6.78
N VAL A 113 8.83 3.69 -6.10
CA VAL A 113 9.09 5.06 -6.50
C VAL A 113 10.01 5.77 -5.53
N LYS A 114 10.15 5.23 -4.32
CA LYS A 114 10.98 5.84 -3.29
C LYS A 114 11.39 4.78 -2.27
N VAL A 115 12.66 4.77 -1.91
CA VAL A 115 13.17 3.96 -0.80
C VAL A 115 13.85 4.90 0.18
N GLU A 116 13.42 4.86 1.45
CA GLU A 116 14.04 5.65 2.50
C GLU A 116 14.80 4.75 3.44
N GLY A 117 16.08 5.06 3.64
CA GLY A 117 16.86 4.43 4.69
C GLY A 117 16.47 4.96 6.06
N PRO A 118 16.97 4.34 7.14
CA PRO A 118 16.64 4.77 8.49
C PRO A 118 17.30 6.10 8.83
N GLN A 119 16.69 6.83 9.75
CA GLN A 119 17.35 7.96 10.38
C GLN A 119 18.36 7.44 11.38
N LEU A 120 19.61 7.86 11.23
CA LEU A 120 20.70 7.45 12.12
C LEU A 120 20.95 8.54 13.15
N LYS A 121 20.86 8.15 14.43
CA LYS A 121 20.99 9.10 15.52
C LYS A 121 21.72 8.42 16.68
N ALA A 122 22.87 8.95 17.06
CA ALA A 122 23.75 8.33 18.07
C ALA A 122 23.08 8.19 19.42
N SER A 123 22.18 9.11 19.78
CA SER A 123 21.45 9.08 21.06
C SER A 123 20.09 8.38 20.95
N GLY A 124 19.78 7.81 19.78
CA GLY A 124 18.50 7.17 19.56
C GLY A 124 18.39 5.83 20.25
N ASN A 125 17.21 5.57 20.83
CA ASN A 125 16.89 4.31 21.49
C ASN A 125 15.78 3.60 20.71
N GLU A 126 15.95 3.54 19.38
CA GLU A 126 14.93 3.03 18.48
C GLU A 126 15.52 2.02 17.50
N VAL A 127 14.68 1.12 17.02
CA VAL A 127 15.07 0.19 15.96
C VAL A 127 15.18 0.98 14.65
N ALA A 128 16.21 0.69 13.86
CA ALA A 128 16.34 1.28 12.54
C ALA A 128 15.25 0.73 11.62
N ILE A 129 14.49 1.63 10.99
CA ILE A 129 13.36 1.29 10.13
C ILE A 129 13.64 1.84 8.73
N GLU A 130 13.44 1.00 7.73
CA GLU A 130 13.48 1.42 6.34
C GLU A 130 12.09 1.36 5.73
N SER A 131 11.84 2.17 4.71
CA SER A 131 10.55 2.18 4.04
C SER A 131 10.69 2.17 2.54
N ILE A 132 9.69 1.60 1.88
CA ILE A 132 9.57 1.62 0.43
C ILE A 132 8.18 2.10 0.06
N GLU A 133 8.10 3.04 -0.87
CA GLU A 133 6.84 3.54 -1.39
C GLU A 133 6.62 2.97 -2.78
N LEU A 134 5.47 2.37 -2.99
CA LEU A 134 5.13 1.67 -4.23
C LEU A 134 4.00 2.40 -4.94
N ALA A 135 4.20 2.66 -6.23
CA ALA A 135 3.10 3.01 -7.12
C ALA A 135 2.55 1.73 -7.74
N HIS A 136 1.28 1.69 -8.05
CA HIS A 136 0.65 0.49 -8.58
C HIS A 136 -0.49 0.83 -9.52
N GLU A 137 -0.98 -0.18 -10.23
CA GLU A 137 -2.03 -0.03 -11.22
C GLU A 137 -3.40 -0.52 -10.74
N GLY A 138 -3.49 -1.04 -9.54
CA GLY A 138 -4.78 -1.47 -9.01
C GLY A 138 -4.68 -2.04 -7.62
N LEU A 139 -5.74 -1.86 -6.85
CA LEU A 139 -5.90 -2.41 -5.51
C LEU A 139 -7.21 -3.19 -5.48
N GLU A 140 -7.12 -4.44 -5.12
CA GLU A 140 -8.27 -5.34 -5.05
C GLU A 140 -8.39 -5.90 -3.65
N LEU A 141 -9.59 -5.84 -3.09
CA LEU A 141 -9.88 -6.40 -1.78
C LEU A 141 -10.59 -7.74 -1.97
N GLN A 142 -10.03 -8.79 -1.38
CA GLN A 142 -10.62 -10.11 -1.39
C GLN A 142 -11.02 -10.49 0.03
N ASN A 143 -12.22 -10.99 0.18
CA ASN A 143 -12.74 -11.53 1.44
C ASN A 143 -12.88 -13.04 1.32
N ASP A 144 -12.34 -13.73 2.26
CA ASP A 144 -12.55 -15.18 2.38
C ASP A 144 -13.51 -15.48 3.52
#